data_319409a31f2cbdef8a47c9026d88ebcd
#
_entry.id   319409a31f2cbdef8a47c9026d88ebcd
#
_cell.length_a   1.000
_cell.length_b   1.000
_cell.length_c   1.000
_cell.angle_alpha   90.00
_cell.angle_beta   90.00
_cell.angle_gamma   90.00
#
_symmetry.space_group_name_H-M   'P 1'
#
loop_
_entity.id
_entity.type
_entity.pdbx_description
1 polymer ?
#
loop_
_entity_poly.entity_id
_entity_poly.type
_entity_poly.pdbx_seq_one_letter_code
_entity_poly.pdbx_strand_id
1 'polypeptide(L)'
;MSPPNISPSDAQQALDAHLREIIQWHFSPETGSPFWLGWAAKAGFDPRKEVKSFADLLARFPHFQDEWLRDLQPEVWVPAKFKGIPFNIFETGGTTGMPKQRIGWNDYKTDYEEFSGKVVDEHFPRGGAWLMVGPTGPRRLRLAIEHLANFRGSSCYFIDLDPRWVKKEIAEKHYDQARAYMEHVVDQAVTILKHRKVTGLFTTPKLLEAMGEKVNLYEAGIRGVFCGGTTMTPQYVRFIVEEILEGKIGFYPTYGNTLMGLAASVPLLPEDNFSITYYAPQPRAVLRIVDPKQTSQVVPYDSWGRVELTTLTKEFFMPRFLERDEAMRRPPRAPYAWDGVGDVRPFGAMEKQIVEGVY
;
A
#
# COMPACT_ATOMS: atom_id res chain seq x y z
N MET A 1 -0.22 -5.88 24.47
CA MET A 1 -0.56 -7.32 24.36
C MET A 1 -0.03 -7.80 23.02
N SER A 2 0.81 -8.82 22.99
CA SER A 2 1.21 -9.45 21.74
C SER A 2 -0.04 -9.97 21.02
N PRO A 3 -0.19 -9.76 19.70
CA PRO A 3 -1.31 -10.35 18.97
C PRO A 3 -1.30 -11.88 19.12
N PRO A 4 -2.46 -12.53 19.15
CA PRO A 4 -2.54 -13.98 19.28
C PRO A 4 -1.77 -14.63 18.13
N ASN A 5 -0.99 -15.64 18.44
CA ASN A 5 -0.24 -16.44 17.47
C ASN A 5 -1.25 -17.31 16.70
N ILE A 6 -1.74 -16.80 15.55
CA ILE A 6 -2.71 -17.52 14.70
C ILE A 6 -1.95 -18.60 13.95
N SER A 7 -2.46 -19.83 13.95
CA SER A 7 -1.86 -20.91 13.16
C SER A 7 -2.10 -20.69 11.65
N PRO A 8 -1.24 -21.21 10.75
CA PRO A 8 -1.49 -21.14 9.30
C PRO A 8 -2.84 -21.74 8.89
N SER A 9 -3.28 -22.81 9.56
CA SER A 9 -4.60 -23.42 9.32
C SER A 9 -5.74 -22.47 9.69
N ASP A 10 -5.66 -21.81 10.86
CA ASP A 10 -6.69 -20.87 11.29
C ASP A 10 -6.73 -19.63 10.39
N ALA A 11 -5.56 -19.15 9.95
CA ALA A 11 -5.45 -18.05 9.02
C ALA A 11 -6.09 -18.39 7.66
N GLN A 12 -5.88 -19.61 7.15
CA GLN A 12 -6.52 -20.08 5.91
C GLN A 12 -8.05 -20.22 6.09
N GLN A 13 -8.51 -20.74 7.20
CA GLN A 13 -9.95 -20.85 7.49
C GLN A 13 -10.61 -19.47 7.59
N ALA A 14 -9.93 -18.50 8.21
CA ALA A 14 -10.39 -17.12 8.29
C ALA A 14 -10.46 -16.47 6.92
N LEU A 15 -9.44 -16.69 6.06
CA LEU A 15 -9.43 -16.22 4.69
C LEU A 15 -10.59 -16.80 3.88
N ASP A 16 -10.81 -18.12 3.96
CA ASP A 16 -11.89 -18.79 3.22
C ASP A 16 -13.27 -18.35 3.71
N ALA A 17 -13.45 -18.12 5.02
CA ALA A 17 -14.69 -17.61 5.59
C ALA A 17 -14.97 -16.19 5.10
N HIS A 18 -13.97 -15.30 5.15
CA HIS A 18 -14.06 -13.93 4.67
C HIS A 18 -14.34 -13.89 3.16
N LEU A 19 -13.62 -14.71 2.38
CA LEU A 19 -13.84 -14.81 0.94
C LEU A 19 -15.30 -15.18 0.60
N ARG A 20 -15.88 -16.17 1.29
CA ARG A 20 -17.29 -16.54 1.09
C ARG A 20 -18.23 -15.36 1.32
N GLU A 21 -17.98 -14.56 2.37
CA GLU A 21 -18.76 -13.35 2.63
C GLU A 21 -18.64 -12.34 1.48
N ILE A 22 -17.41 -12.08 1.01
CA ILE A 22 -17.13 -11.14 -0.07
C ILE A 22 -17.72 -11.60 -1.41
N ILE A 23 -17.64 -12.89 -1.71
CA ILE A 23 -18.28 -13.47 -2.91
C ILE A 23 -19.80 -13.35 -2.83
N GLN A 24 -20.41 -13.69 -1.69
CA GLN A 24 -21.86 -13.49 -1.53
C GLN A 24 -22.23 -12.01 -1.69
N TRP A 25 -21.44 -11.09 -1.16
CA TRP A 25 -21.68 -9.66 -1.27
C TRP A 25 -21.61 -9.14 -2.70
N HIS A 26 -20.54 -9.43 -3.44
CA HIS A 26 -20.32 -8.86 -4.76
C HIS A 26 -21.15 -9.52 -5.88
N PHE A 27 -21.63 -10.73 -5.67
CA PHE A 27 -22.39 -11.50 -6.67
C PHE A 27 -23.87 -11.68 -6.33
N SER A 28 -24.36 -11.06 -5.24
CA SER A 28 -25.80 -10.99 -4.95
C SER A 28 -26.43 -9.78 -5.66
N PRO A 29 -27.62 -9.94 -6.30
CA PRO A 29 -28.32 -8.82 -6.92
C PRO A 29 -28.61 -7.65 -5.96
N GLU A 30 -28.79 -7.94 -4.66
CA GLU A 30 -29.13 -6.97 -3.63
C GLU A 30 -27.94 -6.11 -3.18
N THR A 31 -26.73 -6.61 -3.38
CA THR A 31 -25.52 -5.94 -2.84
C THR A 31 -24.42 -5.74 -3.86
N GLY A 32 -24.37 -6.56 -4.92
CA GLY A 32 -23.30 -6.56 -5.90
C GLY A 32 -23.24 -5.31 -6.78
N SER A 33 -22.11 -5.09 -7.41
CA SER A 33 -21.92 -4.01 -8.37
C SER A 33 -22.39 -4.41 -9.78
N PRO A 34 -22.78 -3.45 -10.61
CA PRO A 34 -23.13 -3.73 -12.01
C PRO A 34 -22.06 -4.52 -12.76
N PHE A 35 -20.78 -4.19 -12.54
CA PHE A 35 -19.66 -4.90 -13.16
C PHE A 35 -19.65 -6.39 -12.80
N TRP A 36 -19.66 -6.72 -11.50
CA TRP A 36 -19.53 -8.11 -11.06
C TRP A 36 -20.76 -8.95 -11.38
N LEU A 37 -21.95 -8.36 -11.32
CA LEU A 37 -23.18 -9.05 -11.74
C LEU A 37 -23.19 -9.32 -13.26
N GLY A 38 -22.75 -8.35 -14.07
CA GLY A 38 -22.61 -8.53 -15.52
C GLY A 38 -21.51 -9.52 -15.90
N TRP A 39 -20.42 -9.55 -15.15
CA TRP A 39 -19.34 -10.52 -15.32
C TRP A 39 -19.82 -11.95 -15.01
N ALA A 40 -20.50 -12.16 -13.88
CA ALA A 40 -21.02 -13.47 -13.48
C ALA A 40 -22.01 -14.05 -14.49
N ALA A 41 -22.82 -13.21 -15.11
CA ALA A 41 -23.75 -13.65 -16.16
C ALA A 41 -23.06 -14.27 -17.40
N LYS A 42 -21.75 -14.00 -17.57
CA LYS A 42 -20.92 -14.49 -18.68
C LYS A 42 -19.87 -15.51 -18.26
N ALA A 43 -19.68 -15.71 -16.97
CA ALA A 43 -18.59 -16.53 -16.43
C ALA A 43 -18.76 -18.05 -16.66
N GLY A 44 -19.97 -18.51 -16.97
CA GLY A 44 -20.27 -19.93 -17.16
C GLY A 44 -20.38 -20.73 -15.86
N PHE A 45 -20.33 -20.09 -14.70
CA PHE A 45 -20.51 -20.68 -13.37
C PHE A 45 -21.13 -19.67 -12.40
N ASP A 46 -21.73 -20.13 -11.31
CA ASP A 46 -22.25 -19.27 -10.24
C ASP A 46 -21.21 -19.08 -9.13
N PRO A 47 -20.56 -17.90 -9.03
CA PRO A 47 -19.51 -17.68 -8.01
C PRO A 47 -20.00 -17.96 -6.59
N ARG A 48 -21.26 -17.65 -6.26
CA ARG A 48 -21.83 -17.85 -4.92
C ARG A 48 -21.93 -19.33 -4.52
N LYS A 49 -22.09 -20.22 -5.51
CA LYS A 49 -22.19 -21.66 -5.28
C LYS A 49 -20.83 -22.35 -5.32
N GLU A 50 -19.97 -21.93 -6.24
CA GLU A 50 -18.79 -22.68 -6.65
C GLU A 50 -17.48 -22.15 -6.08
N VAL A 51 -17.46 -20.94 -5.47
CA VAL A 51 -16.27 -20.38 -4.84
C VAL A 51 -16.43 -20.39 -3.32
N LYS A 52 -15.84 -21.38 -2.68
CA LYS A 52 -15.95 -21.62 -1.22
C LYS A 52 -14.63 -21.42 -0.48
N SER A 53 -13.52 -21.41 -1.21
CA SER A 53 -12.16 -21.27 -0.69
C SER A 53 -11.34 -20.36 -1.58
N PHE A 54 -10.22 -19.88 -1.06
CA PHE A 54 -9.27 -19.09 -1.85
C PHE A 54 -8.67 -19.91 -3.01
N ALA A 55 -8.53 -21.22 -2.83
CA ALA A 55 -8.14 -22.12 -3.91
C ALA A 55 -9.16 -22.13 -5.07
N ASP A 56 -10.48 -22.13 -4.75
CA ASP A 56 -11.52 -22.05 -5.78
C ASP A 56 -11.46 -20.71 -6.52
N LEU A 57 -11.19 -19.60 -5.80
CA LEU A 57 -11.01 -18.30 -6.45
C LEU A 57 -9.85 -18.35 -7.45
N LEU A 58 -8.72 -18.90 -7.06
CA LEU A 58 -7.55 -19.04 -7.95
C LEU A 58 -7.82 -19.92 -9.16
N ALA A 59 -8.62 -20.96 -9.01
CA ALA A 59 -8.98 -21.89 -10.08
C ALA A 59 -10.03 -21.33 -11.05
N ARG A 60 -10.97 -20.51 -10.56
CA ARG A 60 -12.15 -20.07 -11.31
C ARG A 60 -12.03 -18.68 -11.91
N PHE A 61 -11.33 -17.75 -11.22
CA PHE A 61 -11.19 -16.38 -11.72
C PHE A 61 -9.94 -16.23 -12.59
N PRO A 62 -10.08 -15.62 -13.79
CA PRO A 62 -8.92 -15.20 -14.57
C PRO A 62 -8.18 -14.06 -13.84
N HIS A 63 -7.01 -13.69 -14.34
CA HIS A 63 -6.36 -12.45 -13.88
C HIS A 63 -7.24 -11.24 -14.19
N PHE A 64 -7.36 -10.36 -13.22
CA PHE A 64 -8.09 -9.11 -13.36
C PHE A 64 -7.42 -8.21 -14.41
N GLN A 65 -8.21 -7.66 -15.31
CA GLN A 65 -7.69 -6.84 -16.41
C GLN A 65 -7.45 -5.41 -15.96
N ASP A 66 -6.25 -4.92 -16.19
CA ASP A 66 -5.80 -3.57 -15.81
C ASP A 66 -6.66 -2.46 -16.48
N GLU A 67 -7.09 -2.72 -17.72
CA GLU A 67 -7.89 -1.82 -18.54
C GLU A 67 -9.26 -1.54 -17.93
N TRP A 68 -9.85 -2.49 -17.22
CA TRP A 68 -11.17 -2.30 -16.59
C TRP A 68 -11.19 -1.13 -15.60
N LEU A 69 -10.06 -0.89 -14.92
CA LEU A 69 -9.92 0.23 -13.98
C LEU A 69 -9.58 1.56 -14.65
N ARG A 70 -9.28 1.57 -15.94
CA ARG A 70 -8.99 2.79 -16.71
C ARG A 70 -10.15 3.19 -17.61
N ASP A 71 -10.75 2.19 -18.27
CA ASP A 71 -11.65 2.43 -19.40
C ASP A 71 -13.13 2.46 -18.97
N LEU A 72 -13.47 1.82 -17.83
CA LEU A 72 -14.83 1.78 -17.33
C LEU A 72 -15.12 2.95 -16.39
N GLN A 73 -16.35 3.44 -16.44
CA GLN A 73 -16.80 4.50 -15.53
C GLN A 73 -16.83 4.01 -14.08
N PRO A 74 -16.46 4.84 -13.10
CA PRO A 74 -16.41 4.46 -11.69
C PRO A 74 -17.72 3.89 -11.13
N GLU A 75 -18.86 4.34 -11.65
CA GLU A 75 -20.20 3.94 -11.20
C GLU A 75 -20.48 2.45 -11.41
N VAL A 76 -19.84 1.80 -12.39
CA VAL A 76 -20.03 0.35 -12.63
C VAL A 76 -19.50 -0.52 -11.50
N TRP A 77 -18.59 0.05 -10.71
CA TRP A 77 -17.99 -0.63 -9.56
C TRP A 77 -18.78 -0.45 -8.27
N VAL A 78 -19.75 0.49 -8.23
CA VAL A 78 -20.50 0.82 -7.01
C VAL A 78 -21.43 -0.36 -6.64
N PRO A 79 -21.20 -1.00 -5.47
CA PRO A 79 -22.11 -2.04 -4.99
C PRO A 79 -23.50 -1.46 -4.77
N ALA A 80 -24.56 -2.24 -5.10
CA ALA A 80 -25.94 -1.79 -5.01
C ALA A 80 -26.31 -1.23 -3.62
N LYS A 81 -25.70 -1.81 -2.56
CA LYS A 81 -25.89 -1.34 -1.19
C LYS A 81 -25.34 0.06 -0.91
N PHE A 82 -24.39 0.55 -1.70
CA PHE A 82 -23.82 1.88 -1.61
C PHE A 82 -24.40 2.87 -2.62
N LYS A 83 -25.41 2.45 -3.39
CA LYS A 83 -26.06 3.31 -4.40
C LYS A 83 -26.62 4.57 -3.73
N GLY A 84 -26.29 5.72 -4.31
CA GLY A 84 -26.72 7.03 -3.80
C GLY A 84 -25.86 7.59 -2.67
N ILE A 85 -24.87 6.85 -2.16
CA ILE A 85 -23.90 7.33 -1.19
C ILE A 85 -22.70 7.90 -1.97
N PRO A 86 -22.30 9.17 -1.77
CA PRO A 86 -21.11 9.73 -2.38
C PRO A 86 -19.87 8.90 -2.07
N PHE A 87 -19.04 8.67 -3.07
CA PHE A 87 -17.82 7.88 -2.96
C PHE A 87 -16.57 8.69 -3.36
N ASN A 88 -15.42 8.24 -2.90
CA ASN A 88 -14.14 8.77 -3.35
C ASN A 88 -13.67 7.99 -4.59
N ILE A 89 -13.06 8.70 -5.53
CA ILE A 89 -12.28 8.10 -6.61
C ILE A 89 -10.81 8.23 -6.22
N PHE A 90 -10.15 7.09 -6.08
CA PHE A 90 -8.72 7.00 -5.79
C PHE A 90 -7.98 6.61 -7.07
N GLU A 91 -6.90 7.30 -7.37
CA GLU A 91 -6.14 7.04 -8.58
C GLU A 91 -4.73 6.54 -8.28
N THR A 92 -4.22 5.69 -9.16
CA THR A 92 -2.80 5.32 -9.17
C THR A 92 -1.96 6.40 -9.84
N GLY A 93 -0.62 6.29 -9.77
CA GLY A 93 0.29 7.31 -10.27
C GLY A 93 0.22 7.66 -11.77
N GLY A 94 -0.46 6.85 -12.61
CA GLY A 94 -0.68 7.19 -14.03
C GLY A 94 0.59 7.22 -14.89
N THR A 95 1.61 6.42 -14.58
CA THR A 95 2.91 6.42 -15.29
C THR A 95 2.85 5.94 -16.74
N THR A 96 1.78 5.24 -17.12
CA THR A 96 1.65 4.61 -18.45
C THR A 96 0.31 4.98 -19.12
N GLY A 97 -0.15 6.20 -18.96
CA GLY A 97 -1.41 6.69 -19.53
C GLY A 97 -2.46 6.99 -18.47
N MET A 98 -3.75 6.78 -18.79
CA MET A 98 -4.87 7.01 -17.86
C MET A 98 -4.63 6.27 -16.54
N PRO A 99 -4.69 6.93 -15.39
CA PRO A 99 -4.55 6.26 -14.10
C PRO A 99 -5.62 5.21 -13.90
N LYS A 100 -5.26 4.11 -13.23
CA LYS A 100 -6.26 3.18 -12.72
C LYS A 100 -7.05 3.86 -11.61
N GLN A 101 -8.37 3.68 -11.63
CA GLN A 101 -9.28 4.25 -10.66
C GLN A 101 -9.84 3.16 -9.76
N ARG A 102 -9.87 3.41 -8.46
CA ARG A 102 -10.57 2.62 -7.47
C ARG A 102 -11.55 3.50 -6.75
N ILE A 103 -12.80 3.05 -6.65
CA ILE A 103 -13.77 3.68 -5.76
C ILE A 103 -13.58 3.21 -4.32
N GLY A 104 -14.03 3.99 -3.36
CA GLY A 104 -14.06 3.58 -1.97
C GLY A 104 -14.68 4.62 -1.06
N TRP A 105 -15.05 4.17 0.14
CA TRP A 105 -15.65 5.01 1.19
C TRP A 105 -14.74 5.06 2.42
N ASN A 106 -14.59 3.94 3.12
CA ASN A 106 -13.94 3.90 4.44
C ASN A 106 -13.04 2.68 4.66
N ASP A 107 -12.90 1.75 3.71
CA ASP A 107 -12.13 0.50 3.90
C ASP A 107 -10.67 0.74 4.30
N TYR A 108 -10.09 1.85 3.84
CA TYR A 108 -8.73 2.24 4.22
C TYR A 108 -8.57 2.49 5.73
N LYS A 109 -9.64 2.90 6.43
CA LYS A 109 -9.59 3.18 7.87
C LYS A 109 -9.18 1.96 8.66
N THR A 110 -9.78 0.81 8.35
CA THR A 110 -9.48 -0.45 9.04
C THR A 110 -8.00 -0.82 8.95
N ASP A 111 -7.39 -0.70 7.77
CA ASP A 111 -5.97 -1.01 7.59
C ASP A 111 -5.07 -0.12 8.44
N TYR A 112 -5.40 1.18 8.52
CA TYR A 112 -4.59 2.14 9.27
C TYR A 112 -4.86 2.11 10.78
N GLU A 113 -6.06 1.74 11.21
CA GLU A 113 -6.37 1.46 12.62
C GLU A 113 -5.61 0.23 13.12
N GLU A 114 -5.56 -0.84 12.32
CA GLU A 114 -4.74 -2.01 12.62
C GLU A 114 -3.24 -1.69 12.62
N PHE A 115 -2.78 -0.88 11.68
CA PHE A 115 -1.40 -0.39 11.67
C PHE A 115 -1.09 0.44 12.92
N SER A 116 -2.02 1.28 13.37
CA SER A 116 -1.89 2.02 14.63
C SER A 116 -1.64 1.12 15.85
N GLY A 117 -2.19 -0.10 15.84
CA GLY A 117 -1.94 -1.09 16.88
C GLY A 117 -0.56 -1.75 16.82
N LYS A 118 0.16 -1.60 15.72
CA LYS A 118 1.48 -2.21 15.49
C LYS A 118 2.63 -1.22 15.75
N VAL A 119 2.37 0.08 15.73
CA VAL A 119 3.37 1.10 16.06
C VAL A 119 3.40 1.36 17.56
N VAL A 120 4.58 1.58 18.11
CA VAL A 120 4.72 1.86 19.55
C VAL A 120 4.46 3.35 19.85
N ASP A 121 3.85 3.62 21.00
CA ASP A 121 3.49 4.98 21.40
C ASP A 121 4.73 5.87 21.67
N GLU A 122 5.89 5.29 21.95
CA GLU A 122 7.17 6.01 22.06
C GLU A 122 7.57 6.66 20.73
N HIS A 123 7.38 5.96 19.61
CA HIS A 123 7.69 6.46 18.28
C HIS A 123 6.58 7.35 17.71
N PHE A 124 5.35 7.04 18.03
CA PHE A 124 4.19 7.82 17.60
C PHE A 124 3.32 8.19 18.81
N PRO A 125 3.72 9.18 19.61
CA PRO A 125 2.98 9.59 20.80
C PRO A 125 1.53 9.95 20.48
N ARG A 126 0.59 9.47 21.29
CA ARG A 126 -0.82 9.86 21.17
C ARG A 126 -0.96 11.36 21.46
N GLY A 127 -1.74 12.05 20.62
CA GLY A 127 -1.90 13.50 20.69
C GLY A 127 -0.73 14.31 20.11
N GLY A 128 0.36 13.67 19.71
CA GLY A 128 1.49 14.32 19.04
C GLY A 128 1.17 14.65 17.57
N ALA A 129 1.48 15.86 17.11
CA ALA A 129 1.20 16.24 15.72
C ALA A 129 2.04 15.46 14.70
N TRP A 130 1.45 15.25 13.53
CA TRP A 130 2.06 14.57 12.38
C TRP A 130 2.36 15.57 11.26
N LEU A 131 3.32 15.23 10.43
CA LEU A 131 3.59 15.88 9.15
C LEU A 131 3.54 14.83 8.04
N MET A 132 2.74 15.06 7.02
CA MET A 132 2.75 14.30 5.79
C MET A 132 3.42 15.11 4.68
N VAL A 133 4.49 14.57 4.12
CA VAL A 133 5.19 15.11 2.94
C VAL A 133 5.12 14.08 1.84
N GLY A 134 4.23 14.30 0.85
CA GLY A 134 4.01 13.30 -0.20
C GLY A 134 2.76 13.58 -1.02
N PRO A 135 2.39 12.65 -1.93
CA PRO A 135 1.26 12.87 -2.84
C PRO A 135 -0.07 12.95 -2.09
N THR A 136 -0.75 14.08 -2.17
CA THR A 136 -2.08 14.29 -1.60
C THR A 136 -3.20 14.25 -2.66
N GLY A 137 -2.87 14.52 -3.94
CA GLY A 137 -3.82 14.63 -5.04
C GLY A 137 -4.64 13.36 -5.32
N PRO A 138 -4.06 12.14 -5.41
CA PRO A 138 -4.81 10.89 -5.58
C PRO A 138 -5.69 10.49 -4.40
N ARG A 139 -5.66 11.21 -3.32
CA ARG A 139 -6.53 11.24 -2.13
C ARG A 139 -6.45 10.06 -1.17
N ARG A 140 -6.35 8.78 -1.62
CA ARG A 140 -6.41 7.65 -0.68
C ARG A 140 -5.33 7.74 0.40
N LEU A 141 -4.09 7.99 0.02
CA LEU A 141 -2.97 8.10 0.96
C LEU A 141 -3.17 9.28 1.92
N ARG A 142 -3.55 10.45 1.41
CA ARG A 142 -3.84 11.61 2.26
C ARG A 142 -4.93 11.30 3.29
N LEU A 143 -6.08 10.78 2.86
CA LEU A 143 -7.18 10.45 3.75
C LEU A 143 -6.77 9.40 4.79
N ALA A 144 -5.95 8.45 4.40
CA ALA A 144 -5.47 7.40 5.27
C ALA A 144 -4.51 7.91 6.34
N ILE A 145 -3.55 8.77 5.98
CA ILE A 145 -2.62 9.38 6.96
C ILE A 145 -3.35 10.35 7.89
N GLU A 146 -4.27 11.16 7.35
CA GLU A 146 -5.11 12.03 8.16
C GLU A 146 -5.94 11.22 9.18
N HIS A 147 -6.56 10.13 8.71
CA HIS A 147 -7.31 9.24 9.58
C HIS A 147 -6.43 8.60 10.66
N LEU A 148 -5.24 8.11 10.30
CA LEU A 148 -4.31 7.51 11.24
C LEU A 148 -3.89 8.51 12.33
N ALA A 149 -3.53 9.73 11.95
CA ALA A 149 -3.19 10.78 12.91
C ALA A 149 -4.37 11.08 13.85
N ASN A 150 -5.57 11.28 13.30
CA ASN A 150 -6.77 11.57 14.07
C ASN A 150 -7.16 10.40 14.99
N PHE A 151 -7.06 9.15 14.52
CA PHE A 151 -7.33 7.95 15.32
C PHE A 151 -6.38 7.82 16.51
N ARG A 152 -5.17 8.37 16.40
CA ARG A 152 -4.21 8.47 17.51
C ARG A 152 -4.38 9.73 18.35
N GLY A 153 -5.46 10.50 18.15
CA GLY A 153 -5.75 11.74 18.88
C GLY A 153 -4.86 12.91 18.47
N SER A 154 -4.30 12.87 17.25
CA SER A 154 -3.31 13.81 16.73
C SER A 154 -3.89 14.65 15.59
N SER A 155 -3.25 15.78 15.30
CA SER A 155 -3.45 16.56 14.08
C SER A 155 -2.36 16.25 13.05
N CYS A 156 -2.61 16.54 11.77
CA CYS A 156 -1.65 16.33 10.70
C CYS A 156 -1.47 17.59 9.86
N TYR A 157 -0.22 18.01 9.65
CA TYR A 157 0.17 19.00 8.65
C TYR A 157 0.40 18.27 7.32
N PHE A 158 0.08 18.95 6.22
CA PHE A 158 0.24 18.39 4.87
C PHE A 158 1.10 19.29 4.00
N ILE A 159 2.05 18.70 3.31
CA ILE A 159 2.77 19.32 2.21
C ILE A 159 2.50 18.49 0.97
N ASP A 160 1.98 19.17 -0.03
CA ASP A 160 1.58 18.55 -1.29
C ASP A 160 2.78 18.32 -2.20
N LEU A 161 2.82 17.13 -2.78
CA LEU A 161 3.75 16.75 -3.83
C LEU A 161 2.94 16.22 -5.02
N ASP A 162 3.13 16.80 -6.20
CA ASP A 162 2.59 16.25 -7.45
C ASP A 162 3.63 15.36 -8.15
N PRO A 163 3.57 14.03 -7.97
CA PRO A 163 4.51 13.12 -8.62
C PRO A 163 4.32 13.06 -10.14
N ARG A 164 3.14 13.44 -10.65
CA ARG A 164 2.87 13.44 -12.09
C ARG A 164 3.62 14.58 -12.77
N TRP A 165 3.65 15.74 -12.12
CA TRP A 165 4.41 16.87 -12.60
C TRP A 165 5.92 16.55 -12.60
N VAL A 166 6.46 16.03 -11.50
CA VAL A 166 7.88 15.64 -11.42
C VAL A 166 8.25 14.64 -12.51
N LYS A 167 7.42 13.63 -12.75
CA LYS A 167 7.65 12.64 -13.81
C LYS A 167 7.60 13.26 -15.21
N LYS A 168 6.71 14.21 -15.43
CA LYS A 168 6.63 14.95 -16.70
C LYS A 168 7.94 15.72 -16.95
N GLU A 169 8.40 16.50 -15.97
CA GLU A 169 9.64 17.27 -16.10
C GLU A 169 10.85 16.38 -16.39
N ILE A 170 10.93 15.21 -15.74
CA ILE A 170 12.00 14.24 -16.01
C ILE A 170 11.89 13.65 -17.42
N ALA A 171 10.68 13.28 -17.86
CA ALA A 171 10.46 12.75 -19.20
C ALA A 171 10.84 13.77 -20.29
N GLU A 172 10.62 15.05 -20.03
CA GLU A 172 11.00 16.19 -20.88
C GLU A 172 12.46 16.63 -20.69
N LYS A 173 13.21 15.95 -19.79
CA LYS A 173 14.62 16.25 -19.45
C LYS A 173 14.83 17.61 -18.77
N HIS A 174 13.81 18.16 -18.14
CA HIS A 174 13.86 19.39 -17.35
C HIS A 174 14.31 19.11 -15.91
N TYR A 175 15.46 18.51 -15.73
CA TYR A 175 15.96 18.04 -14.44
C TYR A 175 16.11 19.14 -13.39
N ASP A 176 16.50 20.35 -13.81
CA ASP A 176 16.66 21.49 -12.90
C ASP A 176 15.31 21.96 -12.33
N GLN A 177 14.25 21.93 -13.13
CA GLN A 177 12.90 22.27 -12.68
C GLN A 177 12.37 21.22 -11.71
N ALA A 178 12.56 19.93 -12.02
CA ALA A 178 12.19 18.86 -11.12
C ALA A 178 12.93 18.98 -9.78
N ARG A 179 14.23 19.28 -9.80
CA ARG A 179 15.04 19.50 -8.60
C ARG A 179 14.55 20.69 -7.79
N ALA A 180 14.35 21.85 -8.43
CA ALA A 180 13.87 23.05 -7.75
C ALA A 180 12.51 22.85 -7.07
N TYR A 181 11.61 22.09 -7.69
CA TYR A 181 10.33 21.73 -7.08
C TYR A 181 10.50 20.81 -5.86
N MET A 182 11.37 19.81 -5.96
CA MET A 182 11.66 18.92 -4.84
C MET A 182 12.28 19.69 -3.66
N GLU A 183 13.21 20.61 -3.95
CA GLU A 183 13.79 21.50 -2.93
C GLU A 183 12.72 22.37 -2.28
N HIS A 184 11.79 22.94 -3.03
CA HIS A 184 10.68 23.72 -2.51
C HIS A 184 9.78 22.88 -1.56
N VAL A 185 9.46 21.64 -1.92
CA VAL A 185 8.68 20.72 -1.08
C VAL A 185 9.43 20.44 0.24
N VAL A 186 10.71 20.14 0.17
CA VAL A 186 11.57 19.90 1.34
C VAL A 186 11.69 21.13 2.22
N ASP A 187 11.85 22.32 1.65
CA ASP A 187 11.98 23.59 2.41
C ASP A 187 10.71 23.92 3.19
N GLN A 188 9.53 23.66 2.63
CA GLN A 188 8.26 23.77 3.35
C GLN A 188 8.23 22.83 4.57
N ALA A 189 8.67 21.56 4.38
CA ALA A 189 8.71 20.58 5.45
C ALA A 189 9.67 21.02 6.56
N VAL A 190 10.88 21.41 6.21
CA VAL A 190 11.89 21.90 7.16
C VAL A 190 11.39 23.14 7.90
N THR A 191 10.68 24.03 7.22
CA THR A 191 10.07 25.20 7.86
C THR A 191 9.05 24.81 8.93
N ILE A 192 8.18 23.83 8.64
CA ILE A 192 7.23 23.32 9.64
C ILE A 192 7.99 22.70 10.81
N LEU A 193 8.96 21.84 10.54
CA LEU A 193 9.76 21.17 11.58
C LEU A 193 10.50 22.13 12.50
N LYS A 194 10.98 23.26 11.99
CA LYS A 194 11.64 24.31 12.80
C LYS A 194 10.69 25.14 13.66
N HIS A 195 9.41 25.22 13.32
CA HIS A 195 8.47 26.14 13.97
C HIS A 195 7.31 25.44 14.68
N ARG A 196 7.14 24.14 14.52
CA ARG A 196 6.03 23.37 15.08
C ARG A 196 6.53 22.11 15.77
N LYS A 197 5.83 21.71 16.81
CA LYS A 197 6.09 20.45 17.52
C LYS A 197 5.45 19.31 16.72
N VAL A 198 6.24 18.62 15.92
CA VAL A 198 5.85 17.45 15.13
C VAL A 198 6.58 16.24 15.69
N THR A 199 5.88 15.13 15.90
CA THR A 199 6.46 13.90 16.45
C THR A 199 6.40 12.74 15.48
N GLY A 200 5.40 12.71 14.60
CA GLY A 200 5.23 11.68 13.58
C GLY A 200 5.43 12.24 12.17
N LEU A 201 6.15 11.52 11.33
CA LEU A 201 6.40 11.89 9.94
C LEU A 201 5.95 10.77 9.00
N PHE A 202 5.10 11.10 8.02
CA PHE A 202 4.91 10.28 6.82
C PHE A 202 5.63 10.92 5.65
N THR A 203 6.46 10.13 4.94
CA THR A 203 7.15 10.61 3.74
C THR A 203 7.62 9.45 2.85
N THR A 204 8.26 9.79 1.74
CA THR A 204 8.98 8.82 0.89
C THR A 204 10.46 8.79 1.27
N PRO A 205 11.21 7.70 0.96
CA PRO A 205 12.61 7.58 1.31
C PRO A 205 13.48 8.74 0.81
N LYS A 206 13.30 9.19 -0.42
CA LYS A 206 14.08 10.29 -1.00
C LYS A 206 13.81 11.64 -0.34
N LEU A 207 12.55 11.93 0.01
CA LEU A 207 12.22 13.14 0.76
C LEU A 207 12.75 13.08 2.19
N LEU A 208 12.76 11.88 2.81
CA LEU A 208 13.32 11.67 4.14
C LEU A 208 14.83 12.00 4.15
N GLU A 209 15.57 11.48 3.18
CA GLU A 209 16.97 11.77 2.96
C GLU A 209 17.20 13.29 2.82
N ALA A 210 16.50 13.93 1.88
CA ALA A 210 16.64 15.36 1.61
C ALA A 210 16.27 16.26 2.81
N MET A 211 15.29 15.85 3.62
CA MET A 211 14.99 16.56 4.88
C MET A 211 16.11 16.36 5.92
N GLY A 212 16.62 15.13 6.05
CA GLY A 212 17.72 14.80 6.96
C GLY A 212 19.02 15.56 6.68
N GLU A 213 19.31 15.87 5.41
CA GLU A 213 20.43 16.72 5.02
C GLU A 213 20.29 18.19 5.49
N LYS A 214 19.04 18.67 5.67
CA LYS A 214 18.76 20.08 6.03
C LYS A 214 18.46 20.29 7.51
N VAL A 215 18.07 19.26 8.25
CA VAL A 215 17.71 19.33 9.66
C VAL A 215 17.93 18.00 10.36
N ASN A 216 18.46 18.04 11.59
CA ASN A 216 18.45 16.86 12.44
C ASN A 216 17.02 16.56 12.85
N LEU A 217 16.46 15.45 12.36
CA LEU A 217 15.06 15.09 12.54
C LEU A 217 14.72 14.79 14.00
N TYR A 218 15.64 14.17 14.75
CA TYR A 218 15.44 13.86 16.16
C TYR A 218 15.38 15.15 17.00
N GLU A 219 16.32 16.06 16.79
CA GLU A 219 16.35 17.36 17.45
C GLU A 219 15.16 18.25 17.08
N ALA A 220 14.65 18.11 15.84
CA ALA A 220 13.42 18.77 15.39
C ALA A 220 12.13 18.21 16.03
N GLY A 221 12.24 17.10 16.79
CA GLY A 221 11.14 16.52 17.54
C GLY A 221 10.54 15.25 16.98
N ILE A 222 10.98 14.79 15.80
CA ILE A 222 10.49 13.54 15.20
C ILE A 222 10.91 12.34 16.06
N ARG A 223 9.96 11.44 16.30
CA ARG A 223 10.16 10.20 17.07
C ARG A 223 9.85 8.96 16.25
N GLY A 224 8.99 9.09 15.23
CA GLY A 224 8.66 7.99 14.34
C GLY A 224 8.48 8.45 12.90
N VAL A 225 8.97 7.62 11.97
CA VAL A 225 8.82 7.80 10.53
C VAL A 225 8.05 6.62 9.95
N PHE A 226 6.94 6.91 9.34
CA PHE A 226 6.17 6.01 8.51
C PHE A 226 6.54 6.30 7.05
N CYS A 227 7.07 5.31 6.35
CA CYS A 227 7.71 5.52 5.06
C CYS A 227 7.24 4.50 4.02
N GLY A 228 7.01 4.96 2.80
CA GLY A 228 6.63 4.08 1.69
C GLY A 228 6.69 4.77 0.33
N GLY A 229 6.38 4.02 -0.72
CA GLY A 229 6.17 4.57 -2.07
C GLY A 229 7.30 4.35 -3.08
N THR A 230 8.47 3.85 -2.67
CA THR A 230 9.59 3.52 -3.58
C THR A 230 10.33 2.28 -3.12
N THR A 231 11.15 1.71 -4.00
CA THR A 231 12.05 0.61 -3.67
C THR A 231 13.04 1.02 -2.58
N MET A 232 13.23 0.16 -1.60
CA MET A 232 14.21 0.33 -0.52
C MET A 232 15.14 -0.88 -0.50
N THR A 233 16.36 -0.72 -1.04
CA THR A 233 17.38 -1.77 -0.93
C THR A 233 17.90 -1.89 0.51
N PRO A 234 18.41 -3.05 0.94
CA PRO A 234 18.97 -3.20 2.29
C PRO A 234 20.04 -2.16 2.63
N GLN A 235 20.90 -1.80 1.67
CA GLN A 235 21.93 -0.77 1.87
C GLN A 235 21.30 0.61 2.11
N TYR A 236 20.24 0.92 1.38
CA TYR A 236 19.54 2.20 1.55
C TYR A 236 18.76 2.25 2.86
N VAL A 237 18.13 1.14 3.25
CA VAL A 237 17.47 1.02 4.57
C VAL A 237 18.47 1.20 5.70
N ARG A 238 19.65 0.58 5.58
CA ARG A 238 20.73 0.76 6.55
C ARG A 238 21.14 2.22 6.68
N PHE A 239 21.38 2.90 5.56
CA PHE A 239 21.70 4.33 5.51
C PHE A 239 20.62 5.18 6.20
N ILE A 240 19.34 4.94 5.89
CA ILE A 240 18.24 5.65 6.54
C ILE A 240 18.29 5.43 8.06
N VAL A 241 18.37 4.19 8.51
CA VAL A 241 18.25 3.86 9.93
C VAL A 241 19.48 4.35 10.72
N GLU A 242 20.69 4.14 10.21
CA GLU A 242 21.92 4.46 10.93
C GLU A 242 22.30 5.94 10.81
N GLU A 243 22.20 6.54 9.61
CA GLU A 243 22.71 7.89 9.36
C GLU A 243 21.62 8.97 9.45
N ILE A 244 20.45 8.76 8.81
CA ILE A 244 19.41 9.79 8.78
C ILE A 244 18.58 9.80 10.08
N LEU A 245 18.26 8.63 10.61
CA LEU A 245 17.45 8.46 11.82
C LEU A 245 18.33 8.24 13.08
N GLU A 246 19.64 8.11 12.92
CA GLU A 246 20.66 7.93 13.98
C GLU A 246 20.33 6.79 14.96
N GLY A 247 19.54 5.80 14.56
CA GLY A 247 19.04 4.76 15.45
C GLY A 247 18.13 5.27 16.58
N LYS A 248 17.74 6.55 16.57
CA LYS A 248 16.95 7.21 17.63
C LYS A 248 15.48 7.36 17.29
N ILE A 249 15.11 7.27 16.01
CA ILE A 249 13.78 7.47 15.50
C ILE A 249 13.22 6.13 15.01
N GLY A 250 12.00 5.78 15.42
CA GLY A 250 11.33 4.56 14.95
C GLY A 250 11.08 4.60 13.44
N PHE A 251 11.48 3.54 12.73
CA PHE A 251 11.32 3.42 11.29
C PHE A 251 10.28 2.34 10.94
N TYR A 252 9.22 2.73 10.25
CA TYR A 252 8.08 1.88 9.90
C TYR A 252 7.84 1.89 8.39
N PRO A 253 8.63 1.14 7.63
CA PRO A 253 8.44 1.02 6.20
C PRO A 253 7.17 0.23 5.87
N THR A 254 6.50 0.60 4.78
CA THR A 254 5.27 -0.06 4.32
C THR A 254 5.27 -0.24 2.82
N TYR A 255 4.61 -1.30 2.38
CA TYR A 255 4.28 -1.51 0.98
C TYR A 255 2.77 -1.34 0.81
N GLY A 256 2.38 -0.29 0.14
CA GLY A 256 0.98 0.03 -0.08
C GLY A 256 0.73 0.57 -1.46
N ASN A 257 -0.46 0.31 -1.96
CA ASN A 257 -0.92 0.93 -3.18
C ASN A 257 -2.42 1.23 -3.12
N THR A 258 -2.89 2.00 -4.09
CA THR A 258 -4.29 2.41 -4.17
C THR A 258 -5.25 1.22 -4.23
N LEU A 259 -4.86 0.12 -4.85
CA LEU A 259 -5.73 -1.03 -5.12
C LEU A 259 -5.83 -1.98 -3.92
N MET A 260 -4.75 -2.17 -3.17
CA MET A 260 -4.69 -3.08 -2.04
C MET A 260 -5.04 -2.40 -0.70
N GLY A 261 -4.36 -1.31 -0.41
CA GLY A 261 -4.27 -0.72 0.91
C GLY A 261 -2.85 -0.79 1.46
N LEU A 262 -2.67 -1.23 2.69
CA LEU A 262 -1.42 -1.15 3.42
C LEU A 262 -0.90 -2.54 3.83
N ALA A 263 0.23 -2.97 3.28
CA ALA A 263 1.03 -4.06 3.83
C ALA A 263 2.10 -3.48 4.78
N ALA A 264 2.05 -3.91 6.03
CA ALA A 264 2.96 -3.45 7.07
C ALA A 264 4.21 -4.34 7.14
N SER A 265 5.35 -3.75 7.50
CA SER A 265 6.54 -4.52 7.83
C SER A 265 6.48 -5.06 9.25
N VAL A 266 7.31 -6.06 9.52
CA VAL A 266 7.69 -6.43 10.89
C VAL A 266 8.93 -5.61 11.30
N PRO A 267 9.18 -5.42 12.61
CA PRO A 267 10.42 -4.82 13.07
C PRO A 267 11.64 -5.53 12.49
N LEU A 268 12.63 -4.76 12.05
CA LEU A 268 13.90 -5.30 11.56
C LEU A 268 14.66 -5.97 12.70
N LEU A 269 15.16 -7.17 12.46
CA LEU A 269 16.06 -7.89 13.34
C LEU A 269 17.48 -7.88 12.73
N PRO A 270 18.53 -8.09 13.53
CA PRO A 270 19.90 -8.15 13.01
C PRO A 270 20.09 -9.16 11.86
N GLU A 271 19.43 -10.32 11.94
CA GLU A 271 19.46 -11.36 10.91
C GLU A 271 18.83 -10.96 9.57
N ASP A 272 17.97 -9.95 9.56
CA ASP A 272 17.33 -9.45 8.32
C ASP A 272 18.34 -8.70 7.44
N ASN A 273 19.49 -8.27 7.98
CA ASN A 273 20.50 -7.48 7.27
C ASN A 273 19.88 -6.29 6.53
N PHE A 274 18.93 -5.61 7.18
CA PHE A 274 18.14 -4.49 6.65
C PHE A 274 17.21 -4.82 5.47
N SER A 275 17.01 -6.09 5.13
CA SER A 275 15.99 -6.50 4.17
C SER A 275 14.60 -6.41 4.81
N ILE A 276 13.68 -5.68 4.15
CA ILE A 276 12.33 -5.46 4.67
C ILE A 276 11.40 -6.54 4.14
N THR A 277 10.60 -7.12 5.01
CA THR A 277 9.48 -8.00 4.63
C THR A 277 8.15 -7.35 5.00
N TYR A 278 7.23 -7.31 4.05
CA TYR A 278 5.89 -6.77 4.20
C TYR A 278 4.84 -7.88 4.22
N TYR A 279 3.78 -7.69 4.99
CA TYR A 279 2.66 -8.62 5.12
C TYR A 279 1.35 -7.92 4.80
N ALA A 280 0.59 -8.50 3.87
CA ALA A 280 -0.72 -7.97 3.49
C ALA A 280 -1.70 -7.98 4.68
N PRO A 281 -2.71 -7.09 4.69
CA PRO A 281 -3.76 -7.07 5.71
C PRO A 281 -4.79 -8.18 5.49
N GLN A 282 -4.33 -9.46 5.52
CA GLN A 282 -5.22 -10.62 5.38
C GLN A 282 -6.21 -10.67 6.54
N PRO A 283 -7.51 -11.00 6.30
CA PRO A 283 -8.06 -11.56 5.06
C PRO A 283 -8.52 -10.55 4.01
N ARG A 284 -8.41 -9.23 4.23
CA ARG A 284 -8.91 -8.20 3.31
C ARG A 284 -8.09 -8.04 2.04
N ALA A 285 -6.82 -8.40 2.09
CA ALA A 285 -5.96 -8.47 0.92
C ALA A 285 -4.99 -9.65 1.03
N VAL A 286 -4.65 -10.24 -0.11
CA VAL A 286 -3.69 -11.34 -0.21
C VAL A 286 -2.63 -10.99 -1.24
N LEU A 287 -1.37 -11.16 -0.89
CA LEU A 287 -0.23 -11.06 -1.80
C LEU A 287 0.35 -12.44 -2.05
N ARG A 288 0.60 -12.76 -3.30
CA ARG A 288 1.27 -13.99 -3.74
C ARG A 288 2.43 -13.60 -4.66
N ILE A 289 3.52 -14.32 -4.56
CA ILE A 289 4.65 -14.16 -5.47
C ILE A 289 4.64 -15.34 -6.42
N VAL A 290 4.29 -15.03 -7.67
CA VAL A 290 4.04 -16.06 -8.70
C VAL A 290 5.14 -16.08 -9.76
N ASP A 291 5.34 -17.25 -10.38
CA ASP A 291 6.26 -17.38 -11.49
C ASP A 291 5.77 -16.53 -12.67
N PRO A 292 6.59 -15.62 -13.21
CA PRO A 292 6.18 -14.75 -14.31
C PRO A 292 5.78 -15.48 -15.61
N LYS A 293 6.25 -16.70 -15.80
CA LYS A 293 5.94 -17.53 -16.97
C LYS A 293 4.75 -18.47 -16.72
N GLN A 294 4.54 -18.85 -15.47
CA GLN A 294 3.45 -19.74 -15.04
C GLN A 294 2.73 -19.16 -13.83
N THR A 295 1.96 -18.11 -14.04
CA THR A 295 1.31 -17.30 -12.97
C THR A 295 0.33 -18.08 -12.08
N SER A 296 0.02 -19.33 -12.40
CA SER A 296 -0.69 -20.25 -11.50
C SER A 296 0.19 -20.79 -10.36
N GLN A 297 1.51 -20.78 -10.54
CA GLN A 297 2.48 -21.32 -9.58
C GLN A 297 3.08 -20.22 -8.71
N VAL A 298 3.19 -20.50 -7.42
CA VAL A 298 3.91 -19.65 -6.46
C VAL A 298 5.38 -20.07 -6.49
N VAL A 299 6.30 -19.09 -6.50
CA VAL A 299 7.74 -19.37 -6.46
C VAL A 299 8.16 -19.95 -5.10
N PRO A 300 9.30 -20.69 -5.02
CA PRO A 300 9.86 -21.07 -3.72
C PRO A 300 10.14 -19.88 -2.80
N TYR A 301 10.28 -20.13 -1.50
CA TYR A 301 10.76 -19.11 -0.57
C TYR A 301 12.14 -18.59 -1.00
N ASP A 302 12.40 -17.32 -0.70
CA ASP A 302 13.61 -16.60 -1.04
C ASP A 302 13.91 -16.54 -2.55
N SER A 303 12.89 -16.74 -3.37
CA SER A 303 12.95 -16.60 -4.83
C SER A 303 12.13 -15.41 -5.31
N TRP A 304 12.61 -14.77 -6.37
CA TRP A 304 11.94 -13.66 -7.05
C TRP A 304 10.78 -14.14 -7.90
N GLY A 305 9.71 -13.38 -7.90
CA GLY A 305 8.58 -13.59 -8.79
C GLY A 305 7.72 -12.33 -8.88
N ARG A 306 6.70 -12.38 -9.72
CA ARG A 306 5.78 -11.28 -9.92
C ARG A 306 4.78 -11.22 -8.77
N VAL A 307 4.45 -10.02 -8.34
CA VAL A 307 3.43 -9.80 -7.31
C VAL A 307 2.04 -10.00 -7.92
N GLU A 308 1.27 -10.94 -7.37
CA GLU A 308 -0.16 -11.09 -7.61
C GLU A 308 -0.94 -10.64 -6.38
N LEU A 309 -1.85 -9.71 -6.57
CA LEU A 309 -2.66 -9.09 -5.54
C LEU A 309 -4.12 -9.52 -5.65
N THR A 310 -4.76 -9.85 -4.54
CA THR A 310 -6.22 -10.00 -4.45
C THR A 310 -6.75 -9.07 -3.36
N THR A 311 -7.74 -8.24 -3.68
CA THR A 311 -8.42 -7.36 -2.72
C THR A 311 -9.82 -7.87 -2.44
N LEU A 312 -10.15 -8.05 -1.16
CA LEU A 312 -11.36 -8.68 -0.65
C LEU A 312 -12.07 -7.75 0.34
N THR A 313 -12.64 -6.63 -0.15
CA THR A 313 -13.44 -5.74 0.70
C THR A 313 -14.86 -5.60 0.15
N LYS A 314 -15.82 -5.19 0.98
CA LYS A 314 -17.19 -4.90 0.54
C LYS A 314 -17.28 -3.70 -0.39
N GLU A 315 -16.31 -2.80 -0.31
CA GLU A 315 -16.24 -1.62 -1.16
C GLU A 315 -15.60 -1.93 -2.52
N PHE A 316 -14.65 -2.89 -2.55
CA PHE A 316 -13.90 -3.22 -3.75
C PHE A 316 -13.44 -4.67 -3.75
N PHE A 317 -13.81 -5.41 -4.80
CA PHE A 317 -13.38 -6.79 -5.05
C PHE A 317 -12.52 -6.82 -6.30
N MET A 318 -11.28 -7.28 -6.16
CA MET A 318 -10.32 -7.39 -7.25
C MET A 318 -9.52 -8.68 -7.11
N PRO A 319 -9.93 -9.77 -7.78
CA PRO A 319 -9.22 -11.04 -7.72
C PRO A 319 -8.02 -11.05 -8.65
N ARG A 320 -6.89 -11.64 -8.20
CA ARG A 320 -5.77 -12.06 -9.03
C ARG A 320 -5.22 -10.97 -9.96
N PHE A 321 -4.98 -9.80 -9.43
CA PHE A 321 -4.36 -8.70 -10.18
C PHE A 321 -2.84 -8.88 -10.23
N LEU A 322 -2.26 -8.92 -11.44
CA LEU A 322 -0.81 -8.96 -11.61
C LEU A 322 -0.23 -7.55 -11.55
N GLU A 323 0.45 -7.25 -10.45
CA GLU A 323 1.10 -5.96 -10.26
C GLU A 323 2.30 -5.77 -11.21
N ARG A 324 2.79 -4.52 -11.26
CA ARG A 324 4.00 -4.15 -11.99
C ARG A 324 5.26 -4.31 -11.16
N ASP A 325 5.10 -4.91 -9.99
CA ASP A 325 6.18 -5.17 -9.06
C ASP A 325 6.58 -6.64 -9.11
N GLU A 326 7.83 -6.89 -8.85
CA GLU A 326 8.37 -8.18 -8.45
C GLU A 326 8.87 -8.09 -7.00
N ALA A 327 8.86 -9.22 -6.32
CA ALA A 327 9.30 -9.31 -4.94
C ALA A 327 9.88 -10.70 -4.66
N MET A 328 10.60 -10.81 -3.55
CA MET A 328 11.04 -12.08 -3.01
C MET A 328 9.94 -12.67 -2.13
N ARG A 329 9.57 -13.95 -2.33
CA ARG A 329 8.64 -14.63 -1.44
C ARG A 329 9.29 -14.89 -0.09
N ARG A 330 8.68 -14.43 0.98
CA ARG A 330 9.17 -14.65 2.35
C ARG A 330 8.23 -15.54 3.15
N PRO A 331 8.77 -16.40 4.04
CA PRO A 331 7.93 -17.24 4.89
C PRO A 331 7.13 -16.41 5.90
N PRO A 332 6.08 -17.01 6.49
CA PRO A 332 5.35 -16.43 7.60
C PRO A 332 6.29 -16.08 8.76
N ARG A 333 6.03 -14.92 9.41
CA ARG A 333 6.75 -14.47 10.60
C ARG A 333 5.77 -13.79 11.54
N ALA A 334 5.76 -14.20 12.80
CA ALA A 334 4.86 -13.64 13.80
C ALA A 334 4.83 -12.09 13.78
N PRO A 335 3.66 -11.48 13.86
CA PRO A 335 2.33 -12.08 14.14
C PRO A 335 1.59 -12.61 12.91
N TYR A 336 2.20 -12.65 11.74
CA TYR A 336 1.58 -13.06 10.49
C TYR A 336 1.74 -14.55 10.23
N ALA A 337 0.62 -15.24 9.94
CA ALA A 337 0.57 -16.68 9.67
C ALA A 337 0.54 -17.00 8.16
N TRP A 338 0.82 -16.01 7.30
CA TRP A 338 0.84 -16.11 5.86
C TRP A 338 2.12 -15.54 5.28
N ASP A 339 2.37 -15.81 3.99
CA ASP A 339 3.59 -15.40 3.31
C ASP A 339 3.74 -13.88 3.28
N GLY A 340 4.99 -13.43 3.41
CA GLY A 340 5.39 -12.06 3.23
C GLY A 340 6.00 -11.80 1.84
N VAL A 341 6.20 -10.54 1.52
CA VAL A 341 6.88 -10.06 0.32
C VAL A 341 8.08 -9.21 0.72
N GLY A 342 9.26 -9.58 0.25
CA GLY A 342 10.51 -8.90 0.55
C GLY A 342 11.10 -8.19 -0.65
N ASP A 343 11.90 -7.16 -0.39
CA ASP A 343 12.72 -6.48 -1.40
C ASP A 343 11.95 -6.07 -2.66
N VAL A 344 10.75 -5.50 -2.46
CA VAL A 344 9.82 -5.12 -3.55
C VAL A 344 10.46 -4.10 -4.47
N ARG A 345 10.37 -4.33 -5.78
CA ARG A 345 10.89 -3.44 -6.83
C ARG A 345 10.06 -3.54 -8.11
N PRO A 346 10.21 -2.61 -9.07
CA PRO A 346 9.59 -2.73 -10.37
C PRO A 346 9.93 -4.05 -11.07
N PHE A 347 8.95 -4.68 -11.70
CA PHE A 347 9.16 -5.90 -12.46
C PHE A 347 10.07 -5.64 -13.66
N GLY A 348 11.22 -6.31 -13.73
CA GLY A 348 12.31 -6.03 -14.67
C GLY A 348 11.89 -5.98 -16.15
N ALA A 349 10.88 -6.76 -16.57
CA ALA A 349 10.32 -6.67 -17.91
C ALA A 349 9.59 -5.34 -18.19
N MET A 350 9.27 -4.57 -17.15
CA MET A 350 8.57 -3.27 -17.22
C MET A 350 9.42 -2.09 -16.77
N GLU A 351 10.69 -2.29 -16.38
CA GLU A 351 11.57 -1.23 -15.87
C GLU A 351 11.64 0.00 -16.78
N LYS A 352 11.69 -0.21 -18.09
CA LYS A 352 11.74 0.88 -19.09
C LYS A 352 10.46 1.74 -19.12
N GLN A 353 9.36 1.27 -18.53
CA GLN A 353 8.07 1.95 -18.51
C GLN A 353 7.78 2.61 -17.16
N ILE A 354 8.57 2.32 -16.14
CA ILE A 354 8.36 2.78 -14.77
C ILE A 354 9.44 3.80 -14.42
N VAL A 355 9.03 5.04 -14.21
CA VAL A 355 9.92 6.07 -13.63
C VAL A 355 9.79 5.96 -12.12
N GLU A 356 10.75 5.29 -11.50
CA GLU A 356 10.79 5.08 -10.05
C GLU A 356 11.63 6.15 -9.35
N GLY A 357 11.35 6.37 -8.07
CA GLY A 357 12.26 7.05 -7.17
C GLY A 357 12.50 8.52 -7.44
N VAL A 358 11.54 9.19 -8.04
CA VAL A 358 11.67 10.60 -8.42
C VAL A 358 11.34 11.54 -7.27
N TYR A 359 10.81 11.01 -6.17
CA TYR A 359 10.36 11.78 -4.99
C TYR A 359 10.42 10.95 -3.72
#